data_0d5013609f9a36cc11254e06d2638526
#
_entry.id   0d5013609f9a36cc11254e06d2638526
#
_cell.length_a   1.000
_cell.length_b   1.000
_cell.length_c   1.000
_cell.angle_alpha   90.00
_cell.angle_beta   90.00
_cell.angle_gamma   90.00
#
_symmetry.space_group_name_H-M   'P 1'
#
loop_
_entity.id
_entity.type
_entity.pdbx_description
1 polymer ?
#
loop_
_entity_poly.entity_id
_entity_poly.type
_entity_poly.pdbx_seq_one_letter_code
_entity_poly.pdbx_strand_id
1 'polypeptide(L)'
;MTTKATKNAKGGGTIRKRSDGRWEARYTLGIDPKTGKQIQKSVYGKTQKEVRQKLTAITAEIDDGTYMEPCRMTLDEWLDIWLRDYLTGVKPSTAYLYQRQAKLYIRPALGSVRLDRLEPHTIQRFYNSLHEERDGKPPLSAKSIKNIHGILHKALQQAVLLNYLRTNPTNACILPKIIKKEIHPMDDRDTALFLEAIKGCRYELLLKVDLFTGLREGELLGLMWDCVDFDKGTILVNK
;
A
#
# COMPACT_ATOMS: atom_id res chain seq x y z
N MET A 1 43.08 -3.66 45.95
CA MET A 1 41.65 -4.00 46.12
C MET A 1 41.01 -4.10 44.73
N THR A 2 40.82 -5.31 44.25
CA THR A 2 40.22 -5.59 42.96
C THR A 2 38.69 -5.56 43.13
N THR A 3 38.06 -4.56 42.56
CA THR A 3 36.59 -4.44 42.50
C THR A 3 36.02 -5.60 41.66
N LYS A 4 35.34 -6.54 42.31
CA LYS A 4 34.55 -7.58 41.64
C LYS A 4 33.49 -6.94 40.73
N ALA A 5 33.60 -7.19 39.43
CA ALA A 5 32.56 -6.83 38.47
C ALA A 5 31.25 -7.55 38.86
N THR A 6 30.25 -6.80 39.26
CA THR A 6 28.90 -7.31 39.52
C THR A 6 28.36 -7.92 38.23
N LYS A 7 28.04 -9.22 38.22
CA LYS A 7 27.36 -9.91 37.11
C LYS A 7 25.99 -9.26 36.93
N ASN A 8 25.75 -8.73 35.76
CA ASN A 8 24.42 -8.24 35.39
C ASN A 8 23.37 -9.38 35.47
N ALA A 9 22.16 -9.05 35.89
CA ALA A 9 21.04 -10.00 35.90
C ALA A 9 20.88 -10.64 34.51
N LYS A 10 20.50 -11.93 34.47
CA LYS A 10 20.20 -12.64 33.22
C LYS A 10 19.16 -11.83 32.42
N GLY A 11 19.51 -11.38 31.20
CA GLY A 11 18.65 -10.53 30.34
C GLY A 11 19.04 -9.05 30.29
N GLY A 12 19.80 -8.51 31.26
CA GLY A 12 20.09 -7.08 31.41
C GLY A 12 21.06 -6.46 30.39
N GLY A 13 21.48 -7.19 29.37
CA GLY A 13 22.40 -6.71 28.33
C GLY A 13 23.79 -6.30 28.86
N THR A 14 24.73 -6.04 27.97
CA THR A 14 26.08 -5.59 28.29
C THR A 14 26.35 -4.25 27.62
N ILE A 15 26.84 -3.25 28.42
CA ILE A 15 27.20 -1.93 27.90
C ILE A 15 28.73 -1.79 27.94
N ARG A 16 29.32 -1.39 26.81
CA ARG A 16 30.77 -1.14 26.71
C ARG A 16 31.08 0.09 25.89
N LYS A 17 32.22 0.73 26.15
CA LYS A 17 32.77 1.78 25.31
C LYS A 17 33.64 1.13 24.22
N ARG A 18 33.44 1.50 22.97
CA ARG A 18 34.24 1.01 21.85
C ARG A 18 35.50 1.86 21.68
N SER A 19 36.44 1.35 20.90
CA SER A 19 37.67 2.08 20.52
C SER A 19 37.44 3.34 19.71
N ASP A 20 36.30 3.40 18.95
CA ASP A 20 35.85 4.55 18.20
C ASP A 20 35.15 5.66 19.02
N GLY A 21 35.17 5.52 20.35
CA GLY A 21 34.60 6.48 21.31
C GLY A 21 33.10 6.34 21.53
N ARG A 22 32.38 5.57 20.71
CA ARG A 22 30.94 5.31 20.85
C ARG A 22 30.67 4.26 21.94
N TRP A 23 29.49 4.33 22.53
CA TRP A 23 28.97 3.32 23.43
C TRP A 23 28.13 2.29 22.70
N GLU A 24 28.28 1.02 23.05
CA GLU A 24 27.54 -0.12 22.51
C GLU A 24 26.86 -0.86 23.67
N ALA A 25 25.56 -1.18 23.50
CA ALA A 25 24.90 -2.16 24.35
C ALA A 25 24.44 -3.35 23.51
N ARG A 26 24.63 -4.56 24.06
CA ARG A 26 24.18 -5.82 23.46
C ARG A 26 22.99 -6.37 24.21
N TYR A 27 22.02 -6.87 23.48
CA TYR A 27 20.84 -7.52 24.01
C TYR A 27 20.53 -8.80 23.22
N THR A 28 19.81 -9.73 23.82
CA THR A 28 19.44 -11.02 23.24
C THR A 28 17.97 -10.95 22.83
N LEU A 29 17.68 -11.28 21.56
CA LEU A 29 16.30 -11.38 21.03
C LEU A 29 15.66 -12.73 21.30
N GLY A 30 16.46 -13.77 21.46
CA GLY A 30 15.99 -15.15 21.63
C GLY A 30 17.07 -16.16 21.23
N ILE A 31 16.64 -17.38 20.99
CA ILE A 31 17.50 -18.49 20.56
C ILE A 31 17.09 -18.86 19.13
N ASP A 32 18.05 -18.98 18.24
CA ASP A 32 17.83 -19.47 16.88
C ASP A 32 17.39 -20.95 16.93
N PRO A 33 16.18 -21.28 16.48
CA PRO A 33 15.66 -22.66 16.55
C PRO A 33 16.46 -23.67 15.71
N LYS A 34 17.23 -23.22 14.71
CA LYS A 34 18.05 -24.10 13.85
C LYS A 34 19.42 -24.37 14.43
N THR A 35 20.03 -23.38 15.08
CA THR A 35 21.42 -23.48 15.53
C THR A 35 21.56 -23.58 17.05
N GLY A 36 20.49 -23.36 17.84
CA GLY A 36 20.51 -23.32 19.31
C GLY A 36 21.31 -22.15 19.89
N LYS A 37 21.79 -21.22 19.05
CA LYS A 37 22.61 -20.09 19.49
C LYS A 37 21.74 -18.87 19.80
N GLN A 38 22.21 -18.05 20.75
CA GLN A 38 21.56 -16.80 21.09
C GLN A 38 21.65 -15.79 19.91
N ILE A 39 20.50 -15.22 19.52
CA ILE A 39 20.45 -14.10 18.57
C ILE A 39 20.73 -12.82 19.34
N GLN A 40 21.93 -12.27 19.18
CA GLN A 40 22.34 -11.03 19.83
C GLN A 40 22.35 -9.87 18.84
N LYS A 41 21.87 -8.72 19.29
CA LYS A 41 21.93 -7.45 18.58
C LYS A 41 22.54 -6.35 19.43
N SER A 42 22.98 -5.27 18.76
CA SER A 42 23.65 -4.15 19.41
C SER A 42 22.94 -2.84 19.09
N VAL A 43 22.87 -1.96 20.09
CA VAL A 43 22.51 -0.55 19.91
C VAL A 43 23.69 0.34 20.25
N TYR A 44 23.72 1.50 19.60
CA TYR A 44 24.83 2.43 19.69
C TYR A 44 24.34 3.81 20.11
N GLY A 45 25.23 4.56 20.80
CA GLY A 45 24.97 5.95 21.19
C GLY A 45 26.25 6.70 21.47
N LYS A 46 26.15 8.01 21.56
CA LYS A 46 27.28 8.91 21.87
C LYS A 46 27.64 8.87 23.37
N THR A 47 26.66 8.63 24.23
CA THR A 47 26.83 8.58 25.70
C THR A 47 26.35 7.26 26.28
N GLN A 48 26.90 6.90 27.43
CA GLN A 48 26.47 5.70 28.18
C GLN A 48 25.00 5.80 28.61
N LYS A 49 24.54 7.00 29.00
CA LYS A 49 23.15 7.26 29.41
C LYS A 49 22.17 6.99 28.23
N GLU A 50 22.49 7.50 27.05
CA GLU A 50 21.68 7.28 25.84
C GLU A 50 21.54 5.78 25.51
N VAL A 51 22.66 5.05 25.52
CA VAL A 51 22.66 3.62 25.20
C VAL A 51 21.91 2.81 26.25
N ARG A 52 22.02 3.19 27.55
CA ARG A 52 21.25 2.55 28.62
C ARG A 52 19.74 2.78 28.43
N GLN A 53 19.31 3.99 28.11
CA GLN A 53 17.89 4.28 27.84
C GLN A 53 17.35 3.47 26.65
N LYS A 54 18.11 3.41 25.56
CA LYS A 54 17.75 2.59 24.39
C LYS A 54 17.66 1.10 24.75
N LEU A 55 18.62 0.60 25.52
CA LEU A 55 18.62 -0.80 25.96
C LEU A 55 17.40 -1.11 26.82
N THR A 56 17.08 -0.27 27.81
CA THR A 56 15.92 -0.45 28.68
C THR A 56 14.61 -0.45 27.90
N ALA A 57 14.46 0.46 26.94
CA ALA A 57 13.28 0.50 26.08
C ALA A 57 13.13 -0.78 25.24
N ILE A 58 14.22 -1.23 24.62
CA ILE A 58 14.22 -2.46 23.81
C ILE A 58 13.95 -3.71 24.65
N THR A 59 14.58 -3.81 25.83
CA THR A 59 14.33 -4.97 26.73
C THR A 59 12.88 -5.00 27.20
N ALA A 60 12.29 -3.88 27.54
CA ALA A 60 10.87 -3.81 27.89
C ALA A 60 9.98 -4.26 26.70
N GLU A 61 10.26 -3.81 25.46
CA GLU A 61 9.52 -4.25 24.28
C GLU A 61 9.68 -5.76 24.01
N ILE A 62 10.85 -6.34 24.30
CA ILE A 62 11.10 -7.79 24.16
C ILE A 62 10.31 -8.57 25.22
N ASP A 63 10.34 -8.12 26.47
CA ASP A 63 9.66 -8.76 27.59
C ASP A 63 8.13 -8.70 27.42
N ASP A 64 7.61 -7.60 26.86
CA ASP A 64 6.19 -7.42 26.53
C ASP A 64 5.78 -8.13 25.21
N GLY A 65 6.72 -8.74 24.47
CA GLY A 65 6.47 -9.37 23.17
C GLY A 65 6.14 -8.38 22.04
N THR A 66 6.35 -7.08 22.25
CA THR A 66 6.03 -6.01 21.29
C THR A 66 7.25 -5.55 20.49
N TYR A 67 8.41 -6.18 20.70
CA TYR A 67 9.62 -5.83 19.96
C TYR A 67 9.47 -6.12 18.47
N MET A 68 9.73 -5.11 17.67
CA MET A 68 9.83 -5.22 16.22
C MET A 68 11.22 -4.83 15.75
N GLU A 69 11.82 -5.67 14.93
CA GLU A 69 13.08 -5.32 14.29
C GLU A 69 12.85 -4.17 13.29
N PRO A 70 13.66 -3.09 13.35
CA PRO A 70 13.56 -2.00 12.40
C PRO A 70 13.70 -2.50 10.96
N CYS A 71 12.63 -2.38 10.19
CA CYS A 71 12.63 -2.77 8.79
C CYS A 71 13.45 -1.76 7.98
N ARG A 72 14.55 -2.21 7.36
CA ARG A 72 15.40 -1.35 6.52
C ARG A 72 14.91 -1.26 5.08
N MET A 73 13.92 -2.06 4.72
CA MET A 73 13.34 -2.12 3.39
C MET A 73 12.72 -0.76 3.01
N THR A 74 12.94 -0.34 1.79
CA THR A 74 12.28 0.84 1.21
C THR A 74 10.84 0.49 0.81
N LEU A 75 10.00 1.50 0.61
CA LEU A 75 8.65 1.29 0.10
C LEU A 75 8.68 0.67 -1.30
N ASP A 76 9.67 0.99 -2.12
CA ASP A 76 9.81 0.45 -3.47
C ASP A 76 10.07 -1.05 -3.45
N GLU A 77 11.04 -1.50 -2.65
CA GLU A 77 11.35 -2.92 -2.44
C GLU A 77 10.13 -3.68 -1.88
N TRP A 78 9.40 -3.07 -0.95
CA TRP A 78 8.18 -3.65 -0.41
C TRP A 78 7.09 -3.78 -1.47
N LEU A 79 6.88 -2.75 -2.29
CA LEU A 79 5.87 -2.78 -3.35
C LEU A 79 6.19 -3.87 -4.39
N ASP A 80 7.47 -4.15 -4.70
CA ASP A 80 7.83 -5.25 -5.57
C ASP A 80 7.40 -6.61 -5.01
N ILE A 81 7.66 -6.84 -3.72
CA ILE A 81 7.25 -8.07 -3.02
C ILE A 81 5.71 -8.14 -2.97
N TRP A 82 5.05 -7.06 -2.56
CA TRP A 82 3.61 -7.04 -2.37
C TRP A 82 2.83 -7.25 -3.68
N LEU A 83 3.24 -6.58 -4.76
CA LEU A 83 2.61 -6.72 -6.08
C LEU A 83 2.82 -8.10 -6.68
N ARG A 84 3.94 -8.78 -6.39
CA ARG A 84 4.25 -10.11 -6.88
C ARG A 84 3.53 -11.20 -6.07
N ASP A 85 3.58 -11.11 -4.74
CA ASP A 85 3.28 -12.26 -3.86
C ASP A 85 1.92 -12.14 -3.14
N TYR A 86 1.37 -10.92 -3.00
CA TYR A 86 0.17 -10.67 -2.18
C TYR A 86 -1.07 -10.25 -2.99
N LEU A 87 -1.02 -10.29 -4.31
CA LEU A 87 -2.17 -10.04 -5.19
C LEU A 87 -2.83 -11.33 -5.70
N THR A 88 -2.63 -12.45 -5.04
CA THR A 88 -3.30 -13.72 -5.37
C THR A 88 -4.82 -13.57 -5.22
N GLY A 89 -5.57 -14.01 -6.25
CA GLY A 89 -7.05 -13.89 -6.25
C GLY A 89 -7.58 -12.53 -6.73
N VAL A 90 -6.72 -11.59 -7.10
CA VAL A 90 -7.12 -10.32 -7.71
C VAL A 90 -7.25 -10.49 -9.23
N LYS A 91 -8.32 -9.95 -9.83
CA LYS A 91 -8.49 -9.96 -11.29
C LYS A 91 -7.27 -9.35 -11.98
N PRO A 92 -6.81 -9.89 -13.14
CA PRO A 92 -5.63 -9.37 -13.86
C PRO A 92 -5.70 -7.87 -14.17
N SER A 93 -6.88 -7.37 -14.54
CA SER A 93 -7.12 -5.94 -14.79
C SER A 93 -6.88 -5.07 -13.55
N THR A 94 -7.26 -5.56 -12.37
CA THR A 94 -7.05 -4.85 -11.10
C THR A 94 -5.57 -4.90 -10.70
N ALA A 95 -4.89 -6.03 -10.88
CA ALA A 95 -3.45 -6.14 -10.62
C ALA A 95 -2.65 -5.19 -11.53
N TYR A 96 -3.00 -5.13 -12.82
CA TYR A 96 -2.42 -4.18 -13.76
C TYR A 96 -2.64 -2.72 -13.33
N LEU A 97 -3.86 -2.38 -12.88
CA LEU A 97 -4.16 -1.05 -12.36
C LEU A 97 -3.29 -0.71 -11.14
N TYR A 98 -3.10 -1.64 -10.21
CA TYR A 98 -2.26 -1.43 -9.02
C TYR A 98 -0.80 -1.20 -9.41
N GLN A 99 -0.24 -2.01 -10.30
CA GLN A 99 1.11 -1.83 -10.81
C GLN A 99 1.29 -0.48 -11.50
N ARG A 100 0.35 -0.10 -12.37
CA ARG A 100 0.35 1.18 -13.08
C ARG A 100 0.31 2.37 -12.12
N GLN A 101 -0.60 2.34 -11.14
CA GLN A 101 -0.75 3.42 -10.15
C GLN A 101 0.49 3.53 -9.25
N ALA A 102 1.03 2.39 -8.80
CA ALA A 102 2.26 2.37 -8.03
C ALA A 102 3.41 2.98 -8.83
N LYS A 103 3.60 2.57 -10.09
CA LYS A 103 4.67 3.05 -10.97
C LYS A 103 4.57 4.55 -11.27
N LEU A 104 3.37 5.06 -11.55
CA LEU A 104 3.18 6.44 -11.98
C LEU A 104 3.17 7.45 -10.85
N TYR A 105 2.71 7.07 -9.66
CA TYR A 105 2.46 8.02 -8.57
C TYR A 105 3.20 7.69 -7.28
N ILE A 106 3.12 6.44 -6.80
CA ILE A 106 3.63 6.11 -5.46
C ILE A 106 5.16 6.01 -5.46
N ARG A 107 5.74 5.24 -6.37
CA ARG A 107 7.19 5.00 -6.43
C ARG A 107 8.01 6.27 -6.63
N PRO A 108 7.66 7.18 -7.56
CA PRO A 108 8.45 8.41 -7.74
C PRO A 108 8.47 9.32 -6.52
N ALA A 109 7.39 9.33 -5.73
CA ALA A 109 7.24 10.22 -4.59
C ALA A 109 7.72 9.63 -3.26
N LEU A 110 7.47 8.35 -3.04
CA LEU A 110 7.65 7.69 -1.74
C LEU A 110 8.55 6.45 -1.81
N GLY A 111 8.88 5.95 -2.99
CA GLY A 111 9.58 4.67 -3.18
C GLY A 111 10.91 4.56 -2.44
N SER A 112 11.71 5.62 -2.41
CA SER A 112 13.00 5.66 -1.73
C SER A 112 12.91 5.76 -0.20
N VAL A 113 11.72 6.02 0.34
CA VAL A 113 11.52 6.16 1.79
C VAL A 113 11.48 4.76 2.42
N ARG A 114 12.25 4.57 3.50
CA ARG A 114 12.20 3.31 4.27
C ARG A 114 10.86 3.16 4.97
N LEU A 115 10.37 1.93 5.08
CA LEU A 115 9.09 1.64 5.74
C LEU A 115 9.05 2.17 7.18
N ASP A 116 10.12 2.00 7.94
CA ASP A 116 10.22 2.46 9.35
C ASP A 116 10.30 4.00 9.49
N ARG A 117 10.44 4.72 8.37
CA ARG A 117 10.49 6.19 8.30
C ARG A 117 9.30 6.80 7.58
N LEU A 118 8.36 5.98 7.15
CA LEU A 118 7.17 6.43 6.43
C LEU A 118 6.14 7.00 7.40
N GLU A 119 6.18 8.31 7.59
CA GLU A 119 5.31 9.04 8.50
C GLU A 119 4.00 9.49 7.84
N PRO A 120 2.89 9.58 8.61
CA PRO A 120 1.61 10.08 8.09
C PRO A 120 1.70 11.45 7.42
N HIS A 121 2.52 12.37 7.97
CA HIS A 121 2.71 13.70 7.40
C HIS A 121 3.34 13.66 6.00
N THR A 122 4.31 12.77 5.77
CA THR A 122 4.95 12.59 4.45
C THR A 122 3.93 12.08 3.43
N ILE A 123 3.07 11.13 3.83
CA ILE A 123 2.01 10.61 2.97
C ILE A 123 0.94 11.67 2.70
N GLN A 124 0.56 12.46 3.70
CA GLN A 124 -0.39 13.55 3.51
C GLN A 124 0.12 14.59 2.51
N ARG A 125 1.38 15.00 2.61
CA ARG A 125 2.00 15.89 1.62
C ARG A 125 1.99 15.31 0.21
N PHE A 126 2.23 14.01 0.09
CA PHE A 126 2.11 13.31 -1.18
C PHE A 126 0.68 13.40 -1.75
N TYR A 127 -0.37 13.16 -0.96
CA TYR A 127 -1.75 13.30 -1.45
C TYR A 127 -2.10 14.73 -1.83
N ASN A 128 -1.68 15.72 -1.05
CA ASN A 128 -1.90 17.13 -1.35
C ASN A 128 -1.24 17.49 -2.69
N SER A 129 0.00 17.05 -2.89
CA SER A 129 0.73 17.30 -4.14
C SER A 129 0.10 16.62 -5.35
N LEU A 130 -0.70 15.53 -5.20
CA LEU A 130 -1.48 14.95 -6.31
C LEU A 130 -2.66 15.83 -6.72
N HIS A 131 -3.11 16.70 -5.85
CA HIS A 131 -4.23 17.63 -6.11
C HIS A 131 -3.77 18.97 -6.70
N GLU A 132 -2.47 19.18 -6.84
CA GLU A 132 -1.87 20.37 -7.43
C GLU A 132 -1.46 20.10 -8.89
N GLU A 133 -1.36 21.15 -9.70
CA GLU A 133 -0.81 21.06 -11.04
C GLU A 133 0.69 20.71 -10.97
N ARG A 134 1.13 19.76 -11.80
CA ARG A 134 2.52 19.30 -11.82
C ARG A 134 3.00 19.12 -13.25
N ASP A 135 4.14 19.68 -13.55
CA ASP A 135 4.84 19.51 -14.83
C ASP A 135 3.88 19.66 -16.03
N GLY A 136 2.98 20.66 -15.97
CA GLY A 136 1.95 20.90 -17.00
C GLY A 136 0.85 19.84 -17.09
N LYS A 137 0.74 18.94 -16.09
CA LYS A 137 -0.36 17.97 -15.99
C LYS A 137 -1.43 18.49 -15.03
N PRO A 138 -2.72 18.32 -15.38
CA PRO A 138 -3.81 18.76 -14.52
C PRO A 138 -3.83 17.99 -13.20
N PRO A 139 -4.36 18.59 -12.11
CA PRO A 139 -4.53 17.96 -10.83
C PRO A 139 -5.38 16.69 -10.94
N LEU A 140 -5.06 15.69 -10.11
CA LEU A 140 -5.85 14.47 -10.07
C LEU A 140 -7.20 14.70 -9.36
N SER A 141 -8.23 14.01 -9.84
CA SER A 141 -9.53 14.03 -9.18
C SER A 141 -9.46 13.39 -7.78
N ALA A 142 -10.34 13.83 -6.88
CA ALA A 142 -10.49 13.25 -5.54
C ALA A 142 -10.68 11.72 -5.58
N LYS A 143 -11.41 11.19 -6.59
CA LYS A 143 -11.60 9.75 -6.78
C LYS A 143 -10.29 9.06 -7.14
N SER A 144 -9.47 9.65 -8.00
CA SER A 144 -8.15 9.10 -8.36
C SER A 144 -7.21 9.05 -7.16
N ILE A 145 -7.18 10.10 -6.36
CA ILE A 145 -6.38 10.16 -5.12
C ILE A 145 -6.84 9.08 -4.14
N LYS A 146 -8.16 8.90 -3.98
CA LYS A 146 -8.73 7.84 -3.12
C LYS A 146 -8.35 6.44 -3.60
N ASN A 147 -8.29 6.22 -4.91
CA ASN A 147 -7.85 4.94 -5.48
C ASN A 147 -6.36 4.68 -5.17
N ILE A 148 -5.50 5.69 -5.36
CA ILE A 148 -4.07 5.61 -5.03
C ILE A 148 -3.87 5.34 -3.53
N HIS A 149 -4.63 6.05 -2.66
CA HIS A 149 -4.64 5.79 -1.23
C HIS A 149 -5.03 4.34 -0.93
N GLY A 150 -6.08 3.81 -1.56
CA GLY A 150 -6.54 2.44 -1.34
C GLY A 150 -5.45 1.39 -1.65
N ILE A 151 -4.64 1.62 -2.68
CA ILE A 151 -3.52 0.75 -3.03
C ILE A 151 -2.42 0.84 -1.97
N LEU A 152 -1.99 2.06 -1.63
CA LEU A 152 -0.95 2.29 -0.62
C LEU A 152 -1.38 1.76 0.75
N HIS A 153 -2.65 2.01 1.13
CA HIS A 153 -3.22 1.51 2.38
C HIS A 153 -3.19 -0.01 2.46
N LYS A 154 -3.61 -0.72 1.41
CA LYS A 154 -3.57 -2.19 1.36
C LYS A 154 -2.15 -2.74 1.47
N ALA A 155 -1.20 -2.15 0.72
CA ALA A 155 0.19 -2.57 0.77
C ALA A 155 0.80 -2.37 2.17
N LEU A 156 0.57 -1.21 2.80
CA LEU A 156 1.09 -0.92 4.13
C LEU A 156 0.35 -1.69 5.23
N GLN A 157 -0.94 -2.00 5.06
CA GLN A 157 -1.68 -2.87 5.97
C GLN A 157 -1.10 -4.29 5.97
N GLN A 158 -0.73 -4.81 4.79
CA GLN A 158 -0.04 -6.09 4.71
C GLN A 158 1.34 -6.04 5.39
N ALA A 159 2.06 -4.93 5.28
CA ALA A 159 3.33 -4.73 6.00
C ALA A 159 3.15 -4.74 7.53
N VAL A 160 2.02 -4.21 8.03
CA VAL A 160 1.66 -4.29 9.47
C VAL A 160 1.40 -5.74 9.87
N LEU A 161 0.63 -6.50 9.07
CA LEU A 161 0.34 -7.92 9.37
C LEU A 161 1.61 -8.80 9.39
N LEU A 162 2.63 -8.39 8.63
CA LEU A 162 3.94 -9.07 8.59
C LEU A 162 4.94 -8.51 9.62
N ASN A 163 4.50 -7.64 10.50
CA ASN A 163 5.35 -6.98 11.51
C ASN A 163 6.54 -6.18 10.93
N TYR A 164 6.40 -5.64 9.69
CA TYR A 164 7.35 -4.67 9.13
C TYR A 164 7.05 -3.24 9.58
N LEU A 165 5.78 -2.98 9.97
CA LEU A 165 5.30 -1.71 10.52
C LEU A 165 4.47 -1.98 11.78
N ARG A 166 4.54 -1.09 12.77
CA ARG A 166 3.69 -1.16 13.99
C ARG A 166 2.24 -0.76 13.68
N THR A 167 2.08 0.28 12.90
CA THR A 167 0.77 0.82 12.51
C THR A 167 0.81 1.26 11.06
N ASN A 168 -0.35 1.29 10.43
CA ASN A 168 -0.46 1.79 9.06
C ASN A 168 -0.49 3.33 9.05
N PRO A 169 0.56 4.00 8.53
CA PRO A 169 0.63 5.45 8.57
C PRO A 169 -0.43 6.15 7.71
N THR A 170 -1.06 5.45 6.77
CA THR A 170 -2.13 6.01 5.94
C THR A 170 -3.44 6.22 6.71
N ASN A 171 -3.62 5.57 7.88
CA ASN A 171 -4.85 5.69 8.67
C ASN A 171 -5.10 7.12 9.18
N ALA A 172 -4.04 7.89 9.42
CA ALA A 172 -4.12 9.26 9.89
C ALA A 172 -4.25 10.31 8.76
N CYS A 173 -4.28 9.86 7.50
CA CYS A 173 -4.34 10.77 6.36
C CYS A 173 -5.77 11.20 6.04
N ILE A 174 -5.93 12.47 5.67
CA ILE A 174 -7.19 13.07 5.26
C ILE A 174 -7.25 13.11 3.73
N LEU A 175 -8.33 12.57 3.16
CA LEU A 175 -8.53 12.53 1.73
C LEU A 175 -9.50 13.63 1.26
N PRO A 176 -9.35 14.14 0.02
CA PRO A 176 -10.28 15.12 -0.53
C PRO A 176 -11.68 14.52 -0.66
N LYS A 177 -12.70 15.35 -0.45
CA LYS A 177 -14.10 14.96 -0.63
C LYS A 177 -14.41 14.71 -2.11
N ILE A 178 -15.09 13.61 -2.38
CA ILE A 178 -15.62 13.32 -3.72
C ILE A 178 -16.95 14.05 -3.86
N ILE A 179 -16.98 15.03 -4.76
CA ILE A 179 -18.23 15.68 -5.14
C ILE A 179 -18.91 14.78 -6.18
N LYS A 180 -20.06 14.24 -5.82
CA LYS A 180 -20.88 13.46 -6.76
C LYS A 180 -21.46 14.44 -7.79
N LYS A 181 -21.17 14.20 -9.05
CA LYS A 181 -21.88 14.88 -10.14
C LYS A 181 -23.25 14.22 -10.31
N GLU A 182 -24.27 15.02 -10.49
CA GLU A 182 -25.58 14.53 -10.88
C GLU A 182 -25.48 13.92 -12.28
N ILE A 183 -26.06 12.75 -12.43
CA ILE A 183 -26.07 12.03 -13.71
C ILE A 183 -27.40 12.34 -14.34
N HIS A 184 -27.38 13.00 -15.49
CA HIS A 184 -28.56 13.21 -16.32
C HIS A 184 -28.57 12.10 -17.38
N PRO A 185 -29.50 11.14 -17.29
CA PRO A 185 -29.68 10.14 -18.36
C PRO A 185 -30.16 10.82 -19.63
N MET A 186 -29.86 10.21 -20.76
CA MET A 186 -30.39 10.69 -22.06
C MET A 186 -31.91 10.66 -22.03
N ASP A 187 -32.52 11.77 -22.47
CA ASP A 187 -33.95 11.82 -22.72
C ASP A 187 -34.30 11.27 -24.12
N ASP A 188 -35.59 11.28 -24.49
CA ASP A 188 -36.06 10.77 -25.80
C ASP A 188 -35.44 11.55 -26.96
N ARG A 189 -35.23 12.86 -26.80
CA ARG A 189 -34.60 13.71 -27.80
C ARG A 189 -33.12 13.38 -27.97
N ASP A 190 -32.42 13.25 -26.87
CA ASP A 190 -30.99 12.89 -26.86
C ASP A 190 -30.80 11.50 -27.46
N THR A 191 -31.69 10.57 -27.13
CA THR A 191 -31.72 9.21 -27.69
C THR A 191 -31.91 9.23 -29.22
N ALA A 192 -32.84 10.02 -29.71
CA ALA A 192 -33.07 10.16 -31.17
C ALA A 192 -31.86 10.77 -31.90
N LEU A 193 -31.25 11.81 -31.31
CA LEU A 193 -30.03 12.42 -31.84
C LEU A 193 -28.85 11.45 -31.84
N PHE A 194 -28.69 10.67 -30.77
CA PHE A 194 -27.65 9.65 -30.67
C PHE A 194 -27.81 8.58 -31.75
N LEU A 195 -29.04 8.04 -31.95
CA LEU A 195 -29.33 7.04 -32.96
C LEU A 195 -29.05 7.55 -34.39
N GLU A 196 -29.30 8.82 -34.63
CA GLU A 196 -28.97 9.45 -35.91
C GLU A 196 -27.45 9.60 -36.09
N ALA A 197 -26.77 10.05 -35.06
CA ALA A 197 -25.32 10.29 -35.09
C ALA A 197 -24.49 9.01 -35.29
N ILE A 198 -24.97 7.85 -34.87
CA ILE A 198 -24.23 6.58 -35.00
C ILE A 198 -24.50 5.87 -36.35
N LYS A 199 -25.41 6.36 -37.18
CA LYS A 199 -25.72 5.76 -38.50
C LYS A 199 -24.47 5.67 -39.36
N GLY A 200 -24.21 4.49 -39.93
CA GLY A 200 -23.04 4.23 -40.76
C GLY A 200 -21.70 4.15 -39.99
N CYS A 201 -21.70 4.33 -38.69
CA CYS A 201 -20.52 4.10 -37.86
C CYS A 201 -20.17 2.60 -37.83
N ARG A 202 -18.85 2.28 -37.81
CA ARG A 202 -18.36 0.90 -37.70
C ARG A 202 -18.99 0.14 -36.53
N TYR A 203 -19.34 0.83 -35.45
CA TYR A 203 -19.85 0.28 -34.20
C TYR A 203 -21.35 0.50 -34.01
N GLU A 204 -22.07 0.87 -35.08
CA GLU A 204 -23.51 1.20 -35.01
C GLU A 204 -24.33 0.10 -34.32
N LEU A 205 -24.15 -1.16 -34.72
CA LEU A 205 -24.87 -2.28 -34.14
C LEU A 205 -24.53 -2.46 -32.65
N LEU A 206 -23.25 -2.39 -32.28
CA LEU A 206 -22.79 -2.50 -30.91
C LEU A 206 -23.43 -1.43 -30.03
N LEU A 207 -23.40 -0.17 -30.47
CA LEU A 207 -23.95 0.97 -29.74
C LEU A 207 -25.49 0.89 -29.62
N LYS A 208 -26.19 0.35 -30.64
CA LYS A 208 -27.64 0.07 -30.54
C LYS A 208 -27.92 -1.00 -29.49
N VAL A 209 -27.17 -2.10 -29.49
CA VAL A 209 -27.33 -3.17 -28.48
C VAL A 209 -27.10 -2.60 -27.09
N ASP A 210 -26.04 -1.81 -26.88
CA ASP A 210 -25.76 -1.14 -25.64
C ASP A 210 -26.93 -0.27 -25.13
N LEU A 211 -27.41 0.61 -25.99
CA LEU A 211 -28.53 1.53 -25.71
C LEU A 211 -29.81 0.79 -25.29
N PHE A 212 -30.18 -0.28 -26.00
CA PHE A 212 -31.43 -0.99 -25.75
C PHE A 212 -31.36 -2.05 -24.65
N THR A 213 -30.18 -2.55 -24.34
CA THR A 213 -30.00 -3.60 -23.30
C THR A 213 -29.49 -3.05 -22.00
N GLY A 214 -28.80 -1.91 -21.99
CA GLY A 214 -28.15 -1.34 -20.81
C GLY A 214 -27.01 -2.20 -20.25
N LEU A 215 -26.42 -3.06 -21.08
CA LEU A 215 -25.28 -3.89 -20.69
C LEU A 215 -24.07 -3.02 -20.36
N ARG A 216 -23.24 -3.47 -19.40
CA ARG A 216 -21.95 -2.81 -19.19
C ARG A 216 -21.01 -3.11 -20.36
N GLU A 217 -20.09 -2.18 -20.66
CA GLU A 217 -19.10 -2.34 -21.73
C GLU A 217 -18.45 -3.73 -21.75
N GLY A 218 -18.01 -4.24 -20.60
CA GLY A 218 -17.38 -5.56 -20.50
C GLY A 218 -18.36 -6.72 -20.76
N GLU A 219 -19.62 -6.58 -20.40
CA GLU A 219 -20.68 -7.56 -20.67
C GLU A 219 -21.06 -7.56 -22.16
N LEU A 220 -21.14 -6.38 -22.75
CA LEU A 220 -21.42 -6.19 -24.16
C LEU A 220 -20.31 -6.77 -25.06
N LEU A 221 -19.04 -6.46 -24.74
CA LEU A 221 -17.87 -6.97 -25.48
C LEU A 221 -17.64 -8.46 -25.28
N GLY A 222 -18.08 -9.02 -24.14
CA GLY A 222 -18.01 -10.43 -23.82
C GLY A 222 -19.23 -11.26 -24.26
N LEU A 223 -20.23 -10.62 -24.89
CA LEU A 223 -21.46 -11.29 -25.32
C LEU A 223 -21.16 -12.28 -26.46
N MET A 224 -21.62 -13.52 -26.29
CA MET A 224 -21.48 -14.60 -27.26
C MET A 224 -22.85 -15.08 -27.74
N TRP A 225 -22.91 -15.72 -28.91
CA TRP A 225 -24.14 -16.19 -29.52
C TRP A 225 -24.88 -17.26 -28.69
N ASP A 226 -24.16 -18.05 -27.91
CA ASP A 226 -24.72 -19.04 -26.98
C ASP A 226 -25.45 -18.40 -25.77
N CYS A 227 -25.26 -17.11 -25.56
CA CYS A 227 -25.90 -16.32 -24.51
C CYS A 227 -27.17 -15.58 -25.02
N VAL A 228 -27.54 -15.70 -26.30
CA VAL A 228 -28.69 -15.02 -26.91
C VAL A 228 -29.74 -16.04 -27.32
N ASP A 229 -30.91 -15.95 -26.69
CA ASP A 229 -32.09 -16.78 -27.03
C ASP A 229 -33.07 -15.92 -27.82
N PHE A 230 -33.13 -16.13 -29.15
CA PHE A 230 -34.00 -15.37 -30.04
C PHE A 230 -35.45 -15.77 -29.90
N ASP A 231 -35.75 -17.01 -29.52
CA ASP A 231 -37.12 -17.49 -29.35
C ASP A 231 -37.76 -16.88 -28.12
N LYS A 232 -37.00 -16.72 -27.04
CA LYS A 232 -37.46 -16.07 -25.80
C LYS A 232 -37.20 -14.57 -25.77
N GLY A 233 -36.41 -14.02 -26.70
CA GLY A 233 -35.98 -12.62 -26.69
C GLY A 233 -35.16 -12.24 -25.47
N THR A 234 -34.28 -13.16 -24.99
CA THR A 234 -33.50 -12.94 -23.77
C THR A 234 -32.00 -13.04 -24.01
N ILE A 235 -31.25 -12.27 -23.22
CA ILE A 235 -29.77 -12.31 -23.18
C ILE A 235 -29.36 -12.75 -21.78
N LEU A 236 -28.52 -13.80 -21.71
CA LEU A 236 -27.93 -14.29 -20.45
C LEU A 236 -26.55 -13.65 -20.25
N VAL A 237 -26.40 -12.86 -19.19
CA VAL A 237 -25.13 -12.23 -18.81
C VAL A 237 -24.47 -13.11 -17.73
N ASN A 238 -23.51 -13.94 -18.13
CA ASN A 238 -22.87 -14.95 -17.25
C ASN A 238 -21.34 -14.88 -17.26
N LYS A 239 -20.73 -13.90 -17.91
CA LYS A 239 -19.27 -13.76 -18.06
C LYS A 239 -18.79 -12.35 -17.72
#